data_f2cb764e693ca722b47ada49f4085a6b
#
_entry.id   f2cb764e693ca722b47ada49f4085a6b
#
_cell.length_a   1.000
_cell.length_b   1.000
_cell.length_c   1.000
_cell.angle_alpha   90.00
_cell.angle_beta   90.00
_cell.angle_gamma   90.00
#
_symmetry.space_group_name_H-M   'P 1'
#
loop_
_entity.id
_entity.type
_entity.pdbx_description
1 polymer ?
#
loop_
_entity_poly.entity_id
_entity_poly.type
_entity_poly.pdbx_seq_one_letter_code
_entity_poly.pdbx_strand_id
1 'polypeptide(L)'
;MFGSYASIADVKGVLGITATTDDVTIRKIAEAASRSIDNYCNRHFATQSATKYFDGARALWLPDLLDITTLKTDEDGDATFENTFVTTDYIKYGHGLEDSLNTLPTTRLEISHDSDYGSFASGVKKGVEIAGLWGYGDGISATPYVLDTTLTAAITSLTALTCAVTAVTNLSAGQTILIDTEQMYIYSIATLTLTVERGVNGTDAATHLINAPLYIYQYPSDIRQACIDLSVALYQLRNKKGVQSEKIGDYSYTLTNVTAQGQKGLIESILDSSIRSYKRMRF
;
A
#
# COMPACT_ATOMS: atom_id res chain seq x y z
N MET A 1 -4.91 6.34 -7.08
CA MET A 1 -5.53 6.24 -5.72
C MET A 1 -4.91 5.04 -5.05
N PHE A 2 -4.58 5.09 -3.76
CA PHE A 2 -4.09 3.92 -3.03
C PHE A 2 -5.30 3.12 -2.54
N GLY A 3 -5.29 1.81 -2.73
CA GLY A 3 -6.34 0.91 -2.28
C GLY A 3 -6.54 0.87 -0.76
N SER A 4 -7.43 0.01 -0.29
CA SER A 4 -7.62 -0.28 1.12
C SER A 4 -6.70 -1.43 1.57
N TYR A 5 -6.25 -1.40 2.83
CA TYR A 5 -5.45 -2.48 3.44
C TYR A 5 -6.30 -3.65 3.94
N ALA A 6 -7.61 -3.44 4.05
CA ALA A 6 -8.58 -4.47 4.37
C ALA A 6 -9.69 -4.50 3.31
N SER A 7 -10.18 -5.68 2.99
CA SER A 7 -11.31 -5.85 2.08
C SER A 7 -12.64 -5.52 2.78
N ILE A 8 -13.68 -5.25 2.00
CA ILE A 8 -15.05 -5.10 2.55
C ILE A 8 -15.49 -6.38 3.27
N ALA A 9 -15.15 -7.55 2.72
CA ALA A 9 -15.50 -8.84 3.33
C ALA A 9 -14.88 -9.00 4.70
N ASP A 10 -13.62 -8.59 4.90
CA ASP A 10 -12.95 -8.64 6.20
C ASP A 10 -13.68 -7.81 7.25
N VAL A 11 -14.01 -6.56 6.92
CA VAL A 11 -14.70 -5.65 7.84
C VAL A 11 -16.12 -6.14 8.14
N LYS A 12 -16.86 -6.59 7.13
CA LYS A 12 -18.21 -7.15 7.29
C LYS A 12 -18.21 -8.42 8.13
N GLY A 13 -17.20 -9.27 7.95
CA GLY A 13 -17.03 -10.50 8.76
C GLY A 13 -16.98 -10.21 10.25
N VAL A 14 -16.22 -9.19 10.67
CA VAL A 14 -16.13 -8.77 12.08
C VAL A 14 -17.43 -8.10 12.55
N LEU A 15 -18.07 -7.30 11.69
CA LEU A 15 -19.34 -6.62 12.02
C LEU A 15 -20.56 -7.56 12.04
N GLY A 16 -20.45 -8.78 11.51
CA GLY A 16 -21.58 -9.69 11.33
C GLY A 16 -22.59 -9.21 10.29
N ILE A 17 -22.17 -8.42 9.30
CA ILE A 17 -23.04 -7.83 8.26
C ILE A 17 -22.95 -8.69 6.99
N THR A 18 -24.11 -9.15 6.50
CA THR A 18 -24.22 -9.86 5.22
C THR A 18 -24.84 -9.00 4.11
N ALA A 19 -25.64 -8.00 4.48
CA ALA A 19 -26.30 -7.10 3.53
C ALA A 19 -25.28 -6.23 2.78
N THR A 20 -25.60 -5.85 1.53
CA THR A 20 -24.74 -5.03 0.66
C THR A 20 -25.01 -3.53 0.72
N THR A 21 -26.04 -3.12 1.50
CA THR A 21 -26.49 -1.72 1.59
C THR A 21 -25.39 -0.76 2.02
N ASP A 22 -24.50 -1.23 2.91
CA ASP A 22 -23.43 -0.41 3.49
C ASP A 22 -22.07 -0.59 2.81
N ASP A 23 -21.96 -1.41 1.75
CA ASP A 23 -20.70 -1.75 1.12
C ASP A 23 -19.89 -0.51 0.67
N VAL A 24 -20.56 0.47 0.05
CA VAL A 24 -19.90 1.73 -0.36
C VAL A 24 -19.39 2.51 0.85
N THR A 25 -20.14 2.52 1.94
CA THR A 25 -19.76 3.23 3.18
C THR A 25 -18.56 2.53 3.83
N ILE A 26 -18.63 1.21 3.96
CA ILE A 26 -17.56 0.38 4.55
C ILE A 26 -16.27 0.54 3.72
N ARG A 27 -16.36 0.52 2.39
CA ARG A 27 -15.20 0.73 1.51
C ARG A 27 -14.53 2.08 1.76
N LYS A 28 -15.31 3.18 1.79
CA LYS A 28 -14.77 4.52 2.07
C LYS A 28 -14.14 4.63 3.46
N ILE A 29 -14.71 3.96 4.45
CA ILE A 29 -14.15 3.90 5.81
C ILE A 29 -12.83 3.15 5.80
N ALA A 30 -12.73 2.00 5.13
CA ALA A 30 -11.52 1.21 5.04
C ALA A 30 -10.39 1.95 4.27
N GLU A 31 -10.74 2.69 3.21
CA GLU A 31 -9.82 3.60 2.52
C GLU A 31 -9.30 4.71 3.45
N ALA A 32 -10.17 5.33 4.24
CA ALA A 32 -9.78 6.36 5.21
C ALA A 32 -8.93 5.79 6.36
N ALA A 33 -9.27 4.60 6.84
CA ALA A 33 -8.49 3.88 7.85
C ALA A 33 -7.07 3.60 7.34
N SER A 34 -6.93 3.14 6.09
CA SER A 34 -5.63 2.91 5.46
C SER A 34 -4.78 4.17 5.38
N ARG A 35 -5.38 5.33 5.03
CA ARG A 35 -4.65 6.62 5.04
C ARG A 35 -4.24 7.06 6.44
N SER A 36 -5.05 6.73 7.46
CA SER A 36 -4.70 6.99 8.86
C SER A 36 -3.50 6.16 9.30
N ILE A 37 -3.43 4.90 8.86
CA ILE A 37 -2.29 4.01 9.08
C ILE A 37 -1.03 4.57 8.41
N ASP A 38 -1.10 4.99 7.14
CA ASP A 38 0.03 5.59 6.43
C ASP A 38 0.57 6.82 7.17
N ASN A 39 -0.33 7.71 7.57
CA ASN A 39 0.03 8.94 8.28
C ASN A 39 0.65 8.64 9.65
N TYR A 40 0.15 7.63 10.36
CA TYR A 40 0.70 7.23 11.65
C TYR A 40 2.09 6.61 11.50
N CYS A 41 2.28 5.73 10.52
CA CYS A 41 3.54 5.03 10.28
C CYS A 41 4.57 5.87 9.52
N ASN A 42 4.19 6.99 8.91
CA ASN A 42 4.99 7.77 7.96
C ASN A 42 5.55 6.92 6.81
N ARG A 43 4.76 5.98 6.31
CA ARG A 43 5.10 5.08 5.18
C ARG A 43 3.84 4.59 4.48
N HIS A 44 4.00 4.08 3.27
CA HIS A 44 2.93 3.44 2.51
C HIS A 44 3.17 1.94 2.44
N PHE A 45 2.12 1.15 2.70
CA PHE A 45 2.19 -0.30 2.60
C PHE A 45 1.79 -0.80 1.21
N ALA A 46 1.06 -0.01 0.44
CA ALA A 46 0.85 -0.28 -0.98
C ALA A 46 2.12 0.00 -1.79
N THR A 47 2.37 -0.80 -2.83
CA THR A 47 3.48 -0.56 -3.76
C THR A 47 3.08 0.41 -4.84
N GLN A 48 3.98 1.31 -5.18
CA GLN A 48 3.84 2.31 -6.23
C GLN A 48 4.99 2.20 -7.22
N SER A 49 4.68 2.05 -8.50
CA SER A 49 5.66 2.24 -9.57
C SER A 49 5.90 3.73 -9.76
N ALA A 50 7.13 4.18 -9.56
CA ALA A 50 7.46 5.60 -9.68
C ALA A 50 8.96 5.82 -9.92
N THR A 51 9.28 6.94 -10.57
CA THR A 51 10.62 7.50 -10.64
C THR A 51 10.76 8.59 -9.59
N LYS A 52 11.79 8.50 -8.74
CA LYS A 52 12.09 9.50 -7.71
C LYS A 52 13.51 10.01 -7.85
N TYR A 53 13.70 11.28 -7.46
CA TYR A 53 14.97 11.98 -7.56
C TYR A 53 15.52 12.29 -6.17
N PHE A 54 16.83 12.08 -6.00
CA PHE A 54 17.52 12.28 -4.73
C PHE A 54 18.77 13.14 -4.95
N ASP A 55 19.17 13.86 -3.91
CA ASP A 55 20.44 14.56 -3.91
C ASP A 55 21.59 13.57 -3.94
N GLY A 56 22.62 13.85 -4.71
CA GLY A 56 23.78 13.01 -4.85
C GLY A 56 24.58 12.89 -3.54
N ALA A 57 24.98 11.68 -3.19
CA ALA A 57 25.72 11.37 -1.98
C ALA A 57 26.51 10.05 -2.13
N ARG A 58 27.38 9.73 -1.16
CA ARG A 58 28.06 8.43 -1.11
C ARG A 58 27.14 7.30 -0.63
N ALA A 59 26.19 7.64 0.25
CA ALA A 59 25.13 6.76 0.71
C ALA A 59 23.78 7.47 0.54
N LEU A 60 22.81 6.79 -0.04
CA LEU A 60 21.47 7.31 -0.25
C LEU A 60 20.51 6.75 0.81
N TRP A 61 19.86 7.62 1.55
CA TRP A 61 18.74 7.26 2.42
C TRP A 61 17.43 7.39 1.64
N LEU A 62 16.69 6.32 1.56
CA LEU A 62 15.53 6.20 0.67
C LEU A 62 14.24 5.98 1.46
N PRO A 63 13.09 6.39 0.93
CA PRO A 63 11.81 5.80 1.32
C PRO A 63 11.84 4.28 1.09
N ASP A 64 10.85 3.58 1.64
CA ASP A 64 10.74 2.13 1.45
C ASP A 64 10.74 1.79 -0.04
N LEU A 65 11.67 0.97 -0.47
CA LEU A 65 11.92 0.58 -1.85
C LEU A 65 12.00 -0.93 -1.93
N LEU A 66 11.12 -1.54 -2.73
CA LEU A 66 11.07 -3.00 -2.90
C LEU A 66 11.97 -3.47 -4.04
N ASP A 67 11.95 -2.73 -5.15
CA ASP A 67 12.76 -3.11 -6.32
C ASP A 67 13.25 -1.88 -7.07
N ILE A 68 14.42 -2.02 -7.71
CA ILE A 68 15.06 -1.00 -8.55
C ILE A 68 15.00 -1.48 -9.99
N THR A 69 14.24 -0.75 -10.82
CA THR A 69 14.19 -0.99 -12.26
C THR A 69 15.38 -0.32 -12.95
N THR A 70 15.65 0.94 -12.61
CA THR A 70 16.83 1.67 -13.09
C THR A 70 17.34 2.62 -12.00
N LEU A 71 18.66 2.74 -11.90
CA LEU A 71 19.36 3.73 -11.09
C LEU A 71 20.34 4.44 -11.96
N LYS A 72 20.22 5.78 -12.05
CA LYS A 72 21.06 6.62 -12.89
C LYS A 72 21.57 7.83 -12.14
N THR A 73 22.69 8.38 -12.57
CA THR A 73 23.24 9.63 -12.03
C THR A 73 23.56 10.65 -13.11
N ASP A 74 23.37 11.89 -12.74
CA ASP A 74 23.76 13.11 -13.45
C ASP A 74 24.96 13.70 -12.69
N GLU A 75 26.16 13.67 -13.28
CA GLU A 75 27.40 14.04 -12.60
C GLU A 75 27.71 15.53 -12.71
N ASP A 76 27.20 16.24 -13.71
CA ASP A 76 27.49 17.66 -13.97
C ASP A 76 26.33 18.61 -13.66
N GLY A 77 25.15 18.06 -13.40
CA GLY A 77 23.98 18.83 -12.96
C GLY A 77 23.19 19.48 -14.09
N ASP A 78 23.33 18.96 -15.31
CA ASP A 78 22.62 19.47 -16.49
C ASP A 78 21.23 18.83 -16.71
N ALA A 79 20.82 17.94 -15.81
CA ALA A 79 19.59 17.13 -15.84
C ALA A 79 19.61 16.01 -16.91
N THR A 80 20.78 15.68 -17.44
CA THR A 80 21.01 14.47 -18.23
C THR A 80 21.62 13.38 -17.32
N PHE A 81 21.10 12.17 -17.37
CA PHE A 81 21.58 11.08 -16.51
C PHE A 81 22.49 10.15 -17.31
N GLU A 82 23.82 10.42 -17.30
CA GLU A 82 24.80 9.74 -18.14
C GLU A 82 25.12 8.35 -17.66
N ASN A 83 25.21 8.16 -16.33
CA ASN A 83 25.63 6.90 -15.74
C ASN A 83 24.43 6.05 -15.39
N THR A 84 24.47 4.80 -15.77
CA THR A 84 23.49 3.78 -15.38
C THR A 84 24.15 2.72 -14.52
N PHE A 85 23.72 2.59 -13.29
CA PHE A 85 24.24 1.62 -12.33
C PHE A 85 23.63 0.25 -12.53
N VAL A 86 24.46 -0.77 -12.45
CA VAL A 86 24.03 -2.18 -12.43
C VAL A 86 24.00 -2.70 -10.98
N THR A 87 23.39 -3.85 -10.77
CA THR A 87 23.17 -4.41 -9.43
C THR A 87 24.44 -4.71 -8.64
N THR A 88 25.59 -4.84 -9.31
CA THR A 88 26.92 -5.02 -8.70
C THR A 88 27.57 -3.72 -8.22
N ASP A 89 27.07 -2.56 -8.68
CA ASP A 89 27.63 -1.25 -8.34
C ASP A 89 27.21 -0.74 -6.97
N TYR A 90 26.16 -1.32 -6.38
CA TYR A 90 25.62 -0.85 -5.11
C TYR A 90 25.19 -1.99 -4.20
N ILE A 91 25.20 -1.70 -2.90
CA ILE A 91 24.73 -2.59 -1.84
C ILE A 91 23.41 -2.06 -1.31
N LYS A 92 22.40 -2.95 -1.18
CA LYS A 92 21.10 -2.65 -0.61
C LYS A 92 21.07 -3.00 0.88
N TYR A 93 20.68 -2.04 1.72
CA TYR A 93 20.43 -2.25 3.14
C TYR A 93 18.94 -2.09 3.41
N GLY A 94 18.37 -3.09 4.07
CA GLY A 94 16.95 -3.13 4.40
C GLY A 94 16.63 -2.46 5.73
N HIS A 95 15.35 -2.49 6.05
CA HIS A 95 14.82 -2.03 7.34
C HIS A 95 14.82 -3.20 8.32
N GLY A 96 15.54 -3.08 9.44
CA GLY A 96 15.57 -4.10 10.48
C GLY A 96 16.42 -3.67 11.68
N LEU A 97 16.33 -4.44 12.79
CA LEU A 97 17.17 -4.27 13.98
C LEU A 97 18.65 -4.59 13.71
N GLU A 98 18.88 -5.37 12.69
CA GLU A 98 20.20 -5.65 12.14
C GLU A 98 20.25 -5.06 10.74
N ASP A 99 21.35 -4.36 10.42
CA ASP A 99 21.66 -3.84 9.07
C ASP A 99 21.92 -5.03 8.14
N SER A 100 20.90 -5.86 7.90
CA SER A 100 21.04 -7.04 7.09
C SER A 100 21.03 -6.66 5.61
N LEU A 101 22.01 -7.22 4.90
CA LEU A 101 22.11 -7.10 3.45
C LEU A 101 20.87 -7.69 2.79
N ASN A 102 20.32 -6.99 1.80
CA ASN A 102 19.21 -7.45 0.96
C ASN A 102 17.88 -7.74 1.69
N THR A 103 17.65 -7.21 2.89
CA THR A 103 16.33 -7.25 3.52
C THR A 103 15.41 -6.19 2.90
N LEU A 104 14.14 -6.48 2.82
CA LEU A 104 13.11 -5.58 2.29
C LEU A 104 12.29 -4.93 3.41
N PRO A 105 11.81 -3.73 3.16
CA PRO A 105 12.16 -2.83 2.05
C PRO A 105 13.57 -2.26 2.20
N THR A 106 14.21 -1.99 1.08
CA THR A 106 15.50 -1.28 1.04
C THR A 106 15.28 0.16 1.48
N THR A 107 16.10 0.63 2.42
CA THR A 107 16.03 2.00 2.96
C THR A 107 17.33 2.77 2.79
N ARG A 108 18.40 2.09 2.43
CA ARG A 108 19.71 2.69 2.19
C ARG A 108 20.42 1.98 1.04
N LEU A 109 21.09 2.76 0.18
CA LEU A 109 22.03 2.27 -0.83
C LEU A 109 23.42 2.83 -0.53
N GLU A 110 24.42 2.00 -0.72
CA GLU A 110 25.84 2.40 -0.69
C GLU A 110 26.55 1.88 -1.94
N ILE A 111 27.59 2.59 -2.37
CA ILE A 111 28.43 2.14 -3.48
C ILE A 111 29.15 0.84 -3.07
N SER A 112 29.13 -0.13 -3.95
CA SER A 112 29.89 -1.37 -3.80
C SER A 112 31.39 -1.10 -3.88
N HIS A 113 32.19 -1.88 -3.17
CA HIS A 113 33.64 -1.79 -3.26
C HIS A 113 34.18 -2.13 -4.68
N ASP A 114 33.47 -2.99 -5.38
CA ASP A 114 33.84 -3.45 -6.72
C ASP A 114 33.27 -2.58 -7.84
N SER A 115 32.60 -1.47 -7.51
CA SER A 115 32.07 -0.54 -8.49
C SER A 115 33.14 0.41 -9.01
N ASP A 116 33.07 0.73 -10.29
CA ASP A 116 33.88 1.78 -10.91
C ASP A 116 33.48 3.20 -10.46
N TYR A 117 32.33 3.34 -9.80
CA TYR A 117 31.83 4.62 -9.30
C TYR A 117 32.24 4.88 -7.85
N GLY A 118 32.64 6.12 -7.55
CA GLY A 118 33.04 6.53 -6.19
C GLY A 118 31.88 7.03 -5.33
N SER A 119 30.79 7.46 -5.96
CA SER A 119 29.59 8.03 -5.31
C SER A 119 28.40 8.03 -6.26
N PHE A 120 27.21 8.29 -5.73
CA PHE A 120 26.01 8.62 -6.53
C PHE A 120 26.00 10.13 -6.78
N ALA A 121 26.73 10.65 -7.77
CA ALA A 121 26.81 12.08 -8.14
C ALA A 121 26.93 13.03 -6.92
N SER A 122 27.90 12.80 -6.05
CA SER A 122 28.02 13.50 -4.75
C SER A 122 28.11 15.02 -4.94
N GLY A 123 27.19 15.74 -4.26
CA GLY A 123 27.09 17.20 -4.32
C GLY A 123 26.13 17.75 -5.37
N VAL A 124 25.64 16.93 -6.28
CA VAL A 124 24.65 17.34 -7.29
C VAL A 124 23.25 17.21 -6.71
N LYS A 125 22.48 18.31 -6.77
CA LYS A 125 21.08 18.34 -6.33
C LYS A 125 20.19 17.63 -7.33
N LYS A 126 19.38 16.67 -6.84
CA LYS A 126 18.55 15.77 -7.66
C LYS A 126 19.34 14.99 -8.72
N GLY A 127 20.65 14.83 -8.53
CA GLY A 127 21.54 14.15 -9.46
C GLY A 127 21.39 12.63 -9.45
N VAL A 128 20.44 12.06 -8.70
CA VAL A 128 20.18 10.62 -8.69
C VAL A 128 18.73 10.36 -9.08
N GLU A 129 18.52 9.57 -10.13
CA GLU A 129 17.23 9.09 -10.59
C GLU A 129 17.09 7.60 -10.23
N ILE A 130 16.01 7.24 -9.53
CA ILE A 130 15.68 5.86 -9.24
C ILE A 130 14.25 5.59 -9.71
N ALA A 131 14.11 4.77 -10.74
CA ALA A 131 12.84 4.19 -11.13
C ALA A 131 12.70 2.81 -10.49
N GLY A 132 11.56 2.53 -9.89
CA GLY A 132 11.38 1.27 -9.17
C GLY A 132 10.03 1.12 -8.51
N LEU A 133 9.91 0.09 -7.68
CA LEU A 133 8.71 -0.24 -6.93
C LEU A 133 8.86 0.25 -5.47
N TRP A 134 8.12 1.30 -5.13
CA TRP A 134 8.22 2.00 -3.84
C TRP A 134 7.09 1.59 -2.92
N GLY A 135 7.38 1.38 -1.65
CA GLY A 135 6.43 1.03 -0.60
C GLY A 135 6.99 -0.07 0.30
N TYR A 136 6.26 -0.36 1.37
CA TYR A 136 6.66 -1.39 2.32
C TYR A 136 6.35 -2.81 1.80
N GLY A 137 5.25 -2.97 1.04
CA GLY A 137 4.77 -4.27 0.61
C GLY A 137 4.29 -5.13 1.78
N ASP A 138 4.61 -6.41 1.74
CA ASP A 138 4.42 -7.36 2.84
C ASP A 138 5.62 -7.40 3.82
N GLY A 139 6.69 -6.66 3.52
CA GLY A 139 7.94 -6.60 4.28
C GLY A 139 8.86 -7.81 4.06
N ILE A 140 8.55 -8.70 3.12
CA ILE A 140 9.27 -9.94 2.89
C ILE A 140 9.63 -10.08 1.40
N SER A 141 8.70 -9.78 0.51
CA SER A 141 8.83 -10.01 -0.94
C SER A 141 8.97 -8.71 -1.73
N ALA A 142 9.80 -8.73 -2.76
CA ALA A 142 9.82 -7.67 -3.78
C ALA A 142 8.51 -7.63 -4.59
N THR A 143 7.80 -8.75 -4.66
CA THR A 143 6.52 -8.90 -5.37
C THR A 143 5.46 -9.44 -4.42
N PRO A 144 4.83 -8.58 -3.59
CA PRO A 144 3.88 -8.99 -2.56
C PRO A 144 2.51 -9.35 -3.15
N TYR A 145 2.47 -10.37 -4.01
CA TYR A 145 1.28 -10.80 -4.73
C TYR A 145 1.10 -12.32 -4.67
N VAL A 146 -0.14 -12.76 -4.49
CA VAL A 146 -0.50 -14.18 -4.48
C VAL A 146 -1.46 -14.47 -5.63
N LEU A 147 -1.16 -15.48 -6.44
CA LEU A 147 -2.02 -15.94 -7.53
C LEU A 147 -3.37 -16.41 -6.97
N ASP A 148 -4.46 -15.92 -7.56
CA ASP A 148 -5.82 -16.29 -7.15
C ASP A 148 -6.62 -16.94 -8.30
N THR A 149 -6.72 -16.26 -9.43
CA THR A 149 -7.57 -16.68 -10.54
C THR A 149 -7.01 -16.24 -11.89
N THR A 150 -7.78 -16.40 -12.97
CA THR A 150 -7.42 -15.97 -14.33
C THR A 150 -8.58 -15.25 -14.98
N LEU A 151 -8.29 -14.44 -16.01
CA LEU A 151 -9.31 -13.81 -16.85
C LEU A 151 -10.02 -14.85 -17.72
N THR A 152 -11.35 -14.78 -17.81
CA THR A 152 -12.16 -15.59 -18.74
C THR A 152 -12.34 -14.93 -20.11
N ALA A 153 -12.04 -13.64 -20.23
CA ALA A 153 -12.08 -12.88 -21.48
C ALA A 153 -10.93 -11.88 -21.52
N ALA A 154 -10.42 -11.58 -22.70
CA ALA A 154 -9.39 -10.57 -22.90
C ALA A 154 -9.93 -9.17 -22.57
N ILE A 155 -9.09 -8.32 -21.99
CA ILE A 155 -9.34 -6.89 -21.82
C ILE A 155 -8.67 -6.17 -22.99
N THR A 156 -9.45 -5.77 -23.99
CA THR A 156 -8.94 -5.18 -25.24
C THR A 156 -8.93 -3.65 -25.24
N SER A 157 -9.53 -3.01 -24.25
CA SER A 157 -9.62 -1.55 -24.13
C SER A 157 -8.92 -1.05 -22.88
N LEU A 158 -8.15 0.02 -23.01
CA LEU A 158 -7.49 0.70 -21.89
C LEU A 158 -8.49 1.39 -20.94
N THR A 159 -9.71 1.64 -21.41
CA THR A 159 -10.78 2.31 -20.65
C THR A 159 -11.85 1.35 -20.12
N ALA A 160 -11.69 0.04 -20.36
CA ALA A 160 -12.61 -0.96 -19.81
C ALA A 160 -12.53 -0.96 -18.27
N LEU A 161 -13.66 -0.80 -17.61
CA LEU A 161 -13.78 -0.78 -16.15
C LEU A 161 -14.24 -2.10 -15.57
N THR A 162 -14.38 -3.13 -16.40
CA THR A 162 -14.82 -4.46 -15.97
C THR A 162 -13.89 -5.54 -16.49
N CYS A 163 -13.66 -6.55 -15.67
CA CYS A 163 -12.96 -7.76 -16.08
C CYS A 163 -13.70 -9.00 -15.58
N ALA A 164 -13.83 -9.99 -16.47
CA ALA A 164 -14.46 -11.27 -16.16
C ALA A 164 -13.38 -12.28 -15.71
N VAL A 165 -13.63 -13.02 -14.64
CA VAL A 165 -12.68 -13.94 -14.01
C VAL A 165 -13.27 -15.34 -13.87
N THR A 166 -12.40 -16.34 -13.72
CA THR A 166 -12.80 -17.75 -13.59
C THR A 166 -13.42 -18.04 -12.22
N ALA A 167 -12.95 -17.40 -11.16
CA ALA A 167 -13.43 -17.56 -9.80
C ALA A 167 -13.31 -16.24 -9.02
N VAL A 168 -14.15 -16.09 -7.99
CA VAL A 168 -14.16 -14.92 -7.09
C VAL A 168 -14.09 -15.32 -5.60
N THR A 169 -13.68 -16.55 -5.31
CA THR A 169 -13.76 -17.12 -3.94
C THR A 169 -12.99 -16.29 -2.92
N ASN A 170 -11.80 -15.77 -3.28
CA ASN A 170 -10.94 -14.99 -2.41
C ASN A 170 -10.95 -13.49 -2.77
N LEU A 171 -11.74 -13.11 -3.80
CA LEU A 171 -11.84 -11.73 -4.24
C LEU A 171 -12.92 -10.98 -3.48
N SER A 172 -12.63 -9.74 -3.14
CA SER A 172 -13.58 -8.82 -2.48
C SER A 172 -13.33 -7.39 -2.91
N ALA A 173 -14.38 -6.59 -2.90
CA ALA A 173 -14.23 -5.15 -3.09
C ALA A 173 -13.31 -4.56 -2.00
N GLY A 174 -12.51 -3.59 -2.38
CA GLY A 174 -11.48 -3.01 -1.52
C GLY A 174 -10.07 -3.61 -1.71
N GLN A 175 -9.93 -4.72 -2.43
CA GLN A 175 -8.63 -5.32 -2.73
C GLN A 175 -7.95 -4.66 -3.93
N THR A 176 -6.61 -4.62 -3.87
CA THR A 176 -5.75 -4.32 -5.02
C THR A 176 -5.32 -5.63 -5.67
N ILE A 177 -5.45 -5.72 -6.98
CA ILE A 177 -5.06 -6.87 -7.79
C ILE A 177 -4.01 -6.46 -8.82
N LEU A 178 -3.25 -7.43 -9.29
CA LEU A 178 -2.27 -7.29 -10.37
C LEU A 178 -2.63 -8.24 -11.51
N ILE A 179 -2.62 -7.73 -12.73
CA ILE A 179 -2.70 -8.52 -13.97
C ILE A 179 -1.54 -8.05 -14.84
N ASP A 180 -0.63 -8.96 -15.20
CA ASP A 180 0.65 -8.65 -15.86
C ASP A 180 1.43 -7.59 -15.05
N THR A 181 1.50 -6.34 -15.53
CA THR A 181 2.17 -5.22 -14.86
C THR A 181 1.21 -4.15 -14.34
N GLU A 182 -0.10 -4.30 -14.57
CA GLU A 182 -1.10 -3.32 -14.18
C GLU A 182 -1.71 -3.65 -12.82
N GLN A 183 -1.67 -2.70 -11.91
CA GLN A 183 -2.44 -2.74 -10.67
C GLN A 183 -3.83 -2.17 -10.89
N MET A 184 -4.83 -2.85 -10.38
CA MET A 184 -6.23 -2.44 -10.41
C MET A 184 -6.83 -2.52 -9.01
N TYR A 185 -7.81 -1.67 -8.72
CA TYR A 185 -8.54 -1.67 -7.46
C TYR A 185 -9.98 -2.15 -7.67
N ILE A 186 -10.43 -3.14 -6.91
CA ILE A 186 -11.77 -3.71 -7.03
C ILE A 186 -12.80 -2.82 -6.33
N TYR A 187 -13.73 -2.24 -7.08
CA TYR A 187 -14.85 -1.48 -6.54
C TYR A 187 -16.03 -2.35 -6.14
N SER A 188 -16.36 -3.33 -6.97
CA SER A 188 -17.48 -4.23 -6.74
C SER A 188 -17.31 -5.51 -7.53
N ILE A 189 -18.06 -6.54 -7.12
CA ILE A 189 -18.08 -7.86 -7.78
C ILE A 189 -19.54 -8.22 -8.04
N ALA A 190 -19.86 -8.59 -9.27
CA ALA A 190 -21.15 -9.10 -9.69
C ALA A 190 -20.96 -10.43 -10.39
N THR A 191 -21.40 -11.52 -9.76
CA THR A 191 -21.18 -12.90 -10.22
C THR A 191 -19.67 -13.16 -10.44
N LEU A 192 -19.20 -13.27 -11.66
CA LEU A 192 -17.79 -13.47 -12.05
C LEU A 192 -17.18 -12.22 -12.73
N THR A 193 -17.79 -11.07 -12.57
CA THR A 193 -17.33 -9.81 -13.17
C THR A 193 -16.93 -8.83 -12.09
N LEU A 194 -15.69 -8.39 -12.14
CA LEU A 194 -15.14 -7.35 -11.27
C LEU A 194 -15.38 -5.99 -11.94
N THR A 195 -15.83 -5.00 -11.17
CA THR A 195 -15.75 -3.59 -11.55
C THR A 195 -14.52 -3.01 -10.91
N VAL A 196 -13.63 -2.42 -11.69
CA VAL A 196 -12.29 -2.01 -11.24
C VAL A 196 -11.96 -0.58 -11.61
N GLU A 197 -11.07 0.04 -10.85
CA GLU A 197 -10.29 1.20 -11.27
C GLU A 197 -8.97 0.70 -11.86
N ARG A 198 -8.64 1.21 -13.05
CA ARG A 198 -7.48 0.79 -13.84
C ARG A 198 -6.26 1.67 -13.56
N GLY A 199 -5.06 1.11 -13.77
CA GLY A 199 -3.82 1.87 -13.71
C GLY A 199 -3.57 2.54 -12.37
N VAL A 200 -3.87 1.88 -11.25
CA VAL A 200 -3.67 2.45 -9.92
C VAL A 200 -2.20 2.35 -9.48
N ASN A 201 -1.82 3.14 -8.48
CA ASN A 201 -0.50 3.12 -7.85
C ASN A 201 0.66 3.36 -8.83
N GLY A 202 0.45 4.21 -9.86
CA GLY A 202 1.48 4.59 -10.82
C GLY A 202 1.75 3.55 -11.91
N THR A 203 0.91 2.54 -12.02
CA THR A 203 0.92 1.64 -13.19
C THR A 203 0.03 2.22 -14.30
N ASP A 204 0.29 1.83 -15.54
CA ASP A 204 -0.52 2.24 -16.68
C ASP A 204 -1.57 1.19 -17.02
N ALA A 205 -2.76 1.64 -17.46
CA ALA A 205 -3.78 0.74 -17.98
C ALA A 205 -3.29 0.07 -19.27
N ALA A 206 -3.37 -1.27 -19.32
CA ALA A 206 -2.89 -2.09 -20.43
C ALA A 206 -3.99 -3.01 -20.96
N THR A 207 -3.77 -3.59 -22.12
CA THR A 207 -4.59 -4.71 -22.62
C THR A 207 -4.08 -6.02 -22.04
N HIS A 208 -5.01 -6.95 -21.74
CA HIS A 208 -4.68 -8.24 -21.15
C HIS A 208 -5.30 -9.36 -21.97
N LEU A 209 -4.56 -10.45 -22.13
CA LEU A 209 -5.04 -11.61 -22.86
C LEU A 209 -6.02 -12.44 -22.03
N ILE A 210 -6.83 -13.24 -22.71
CA ILE A 210 -7.60 -14.30 -22.06
C ILE A 210 -6.64 -15.25 -21.31
N ASN A 211 -7.07 -15.76 -20.15
CA ASN A 211 -6.27 -16.59 -19.24
C ASN A 211 -5.08 -15.87 -18.58
N ALA A 212 -4.93 -14.54 -18.73
CA ALA A 212 -3.94 -13.81 -17.97
C ALA A 212 -4.14 -14.05 -16.46
N PRO A 213 -3.07 -14.33 -15.69
CA PRO A 213 -3.16 -14.60 -14.27
C PRO A 213 -3.49 -13.31 -13.51
N LEU A 214 -4.35 -13.44 -12.50
CA LEU A 214 -4.74 -12.39 -11.58
C LEU A 214 -4.20 -12.72 -10.21
N TYR A 215 -3.47 -11.77 -9.63
CA TYR A 215 -2.88 -11.87 -8.31
C TYR A 215 -3.52 -10.88 -7.34
N ILE A 216 -3.67 -11.29 -6.08
CA ILE A 216 -4.12 -10.40 -4.99
C ILE A 216 -2.89 -9.83 -4.27
N TYR A 217 -2.89 -8.52 -4.05
CA TYR A 217 -1.86 -7.84 -3.26
C TYR A 217 -1.93 -8.25 -1.79
N GLN A 218 -0.75 -8.51 -1.20
CA GLN A 218 -0.62 -8.91 0.19
C GLN A 218 -0.04 -7.75 1.03
N TYR A 219 -0.68 -7.49 2.16
CA TYR A 219 -0.20 -6.57 3.19
C TYR A 219 0.31 -7.36 4.41
N PRO A 220 1.18 -6.80 5.27
CA PRO A 220 1.50 -7.41 6.54
C PRO A 220 0.21 -7.69 7.33
N SER A 221 0.15 -8.84 7.99
CA SER A 221 -1.05 -9.27 8.74
C SER A 221 -1.49 -8.26 9.79
N ASP A 222 -0.53 -7.63 10.47
CA ASP A 222 -0.76 -6.64 11.52
C ASP A 222 -1.38 -5.35 10.94
N ILE A 223 -0.91 -4.92 9.77
CA ILE A 223 -1.44 -3.75 9.05
C ILE A 223 -2.87 -4.01 8.58
N ARG A 224 -3.10 -5.21 8.02
CA ARG A 224 -4.45 -5.62 7.62
C ARG A 224 -5.39 -5.66 8.83
N GLN A 225 -4.96 -6.28 9.95
CA GLN A 225 -5.77 -6.35 11.17
C GLN A 225 -6.05 -4.95 11.76
N ALA A 226 -5.04 -4.09 11.85
CA ALA A 226 -5.21 -2.71 12.31
C ALA A 226 -6.20 -1.93 11.43
N CYS A 227 -6.17 -2.16 10.11
CA CYS A 227 -7.14 -1.53 9.19
C CYS A 227 -8.56 -2.05 9.43
N ILE A 228 -8.73 -3.34 9.69
CA ILE A 228 -10.03 -3.94 10.03
C ILE A 228 -10.57 -3.32 11.33
N ASP A 229 -9.76 -3.34 12.40
CA ASP A 229 -10.17 -2.86 13.73
C ASP A 229 -10.53 -1.37 13.70
N LEU A 230 -9.72 -0.57 13.01
CA LEU A 230 -10.00 0.85 12.83
C LEU A 230 -11.27 1.10 12.00
N SER A 231 -11.47 0.30 10.95
CA SER A 231 -12.67 0.40 10.10
C SER A 231 -13.94 0.04 10.87
N VAL A 232 -13.88 -1.03 11.66
CA VAL A 232 -14.97 -1.46 12.54
C VAL A 232 -15.30 -0.38 13.56
N ALA A 233 -14.29 0.17 14.23
CA ALA A 233 -14.48 1.25 15.22
C ALA A 233 -15.12 2.50 14.58
N LEU A 234 -14.61 2.96 13.43
CA LEU A 234 -15.15 4.11 12.70
C LEU A 234 -16.59 3.86 12.21
N TYR A 235 -16.89 2.65 11.74
CA TYR A 235 -18.22 2.28 11.30
C TYR A 235 -19.21 2.30 12.46
N GLN A 236 -18.87 1.74 13.62
CA GLN A 236 -19.72 1.71 14.80
C GLN A 236 -19.97 3.12 15.39
N LEU A 237 -18.95 4.00 15.32
CA LEU A 237 -19.03 5.36 15.82
C LEU A 237 -19.86 6.30 14.93
N ARG A 238 -20.10 5.95 13.66
CA ARG A 238 -20.81 6.84 12.71
C ARG A 238 -22.18 7.31 13.17
N ASN A 239 -22.94 6.43 13.83
CA ASN A 239 -24.30 6.68 14.29
C ASN A 239 -24.37 7.21 15.74
N LYS A 240 -23.21 7.32 16.41
CA LYS A 240 -23.13 7.73 17.83
C LYS A 240 -22.54 9.12 18.02
N LYS A 241 -22.40 9.89 16.94
CA LYS A 241 -21.87 11.26 17.01
C LYS A 241 -22.80 12.14 17.84
N GLY A 242 -22.28 12.70 18.94
CA GLY A 242 -23.03 13.62 19.83
C GLY A 242 -23.78 12.94 20.98
N VAL A 243 -23.82 11.61 21.05
CA VAL A 243 -24.42 10.90 22.20
C VAL A 243 -23.32 10.59 23.22
N GLN A 244 -23.38 11.23 24.40
CA GLN A 244 -22.47 10.95 25.52
C GLN A 244 -23.00 9.86 26.44
N SER A 245 -24.30 9.81 26.65
CA SER A 245 -24.95 8.78 27.43
C SER A 245 -26.40 8.58 26.96
N GLU A 246 -26.88 7.37 27.07
CA GLU A 246 -28.27 7.02 26.77
C GLU A 246 -28.83 6.18 27.90
N LYS A 247 -30.07 6.53 28.31
CA LYS A 247 -30.80 5.79 29.33
C LYS A 247 -32.17 5.40 28.80
N ILE A 248 -32.44 4.11 28.76
CA ILE A 248 -33.72 3.53 28.37
C ILE A 248 -34.21 2.66 29.51
N GLY A 249 -35.21 3.16 30.28
CA GLY A 249 -35.68 2.47 31.48
C GLY A 249 -34.59 2.32 32.55
N ASP A 250 -34.37 1.12 33.04
CA ASP A 250 -33.33 0.83 34.03
C ASP A 250 -31.94 0.56 33.41
N TYR A 251 -31.86 0.53 32.09
CA TYR A 251 -30.61 0.33 31.38
C TYR A 251 -29.98 1.67 31.02
N SER A 252 -28.76 1.90 31.51
CA SER A 252 -27.98 3.09 31.15
C SER A 252 -26.60 2.68 30.68
N TYR A 253 -26.12 3.28 29.59
CA TYR A 253 -24.72 3.18 29.22
C TYR A 253 -24.13 4.57 28.96
N THR A 254 -22.89 4.73 29.32
CA THR A 254 -22.12 5.95 29.05
C THR A 254 -20.99 5.59 28.11
N LEU A 255 -20.95 6.25 26.95
CA LEU A 255 -19.85 6.11 26.03
C LEU A 255 -18.66 6.95 26.53
N THR A 256 -17.66 6.27 27.07
CA THR A 256 -16.45 6.88 27.60
C THR A 256 -15.64 7.43 26.46
N ASN A 257 -15.78 8.25 25.63
CA ASN A 257 -14.91 8.76 24.57
C ASN A 257 -15.62 9.21 23.28
N VAL A 258 -16.86 9.76 23.38
CA VAL A 258 -17.59 10.27 22.21
C VAL A 258 -17.18 11.70 21.84
N THR A 259 -16.36 12.37 22.64
CA THR A 259 -15.76 13.66 22.25
C THR A 259 -14.77 13.46 21.12
N ALA A 260 -14.57 14.49 20.28
CA ALA A 260 -13.53 14.45 19.23
C ALA A 260 -12.16 14.02 19.77
N GLN A 261 -11.88 14.35 21.03
CA GLN A 261 -10.66 13.99 21.74
C GLN A 261 -10.64 12.50 22.14
N GLY A 262 -11.79 11.93 22.52
CA GLY A 262 -11.91 10.50 22.83
C GLY A 262 -11.88 9.61 21.57
N GLN A 263 -12.45 10.05 20.45
CA GLN A 263 -12.32 9.36 19.17
C GLN A 263 -10.88 9.33 18.71
N LYS A 264 -10.16 10.44 18.84
CA LYS A 264 -8.73 10.53 18.55
C LYS A 264 -7.93 9.56 19.43
N GLY A 265 -8.19 9.53 20.73
CA GLY A 265 -7.54 8.62 21.68
C GLY A 265 -7.79 7.14 21.35
N LEU A 266 -9.00 6.77 20.92
CA LEU A 266 -9.31 5.41 20.49
C LEU A 266 -8.53 5.02 19.24
N ILE A 267 -8.49 5.89 18.23
CA ILE A 267 -7.73 5.67 16.99
C ILE A 267 -6.24 5.51 17.33
N GLU A 268 -5.69 6.44 18.10
CA GLU A 268 -4.28 6.39 18.52
C GLU A 268 -3.98 5.12 19.33
N SER A 269 -4.87 4.68 20.22
CA SER A 269 -4.71 3.45 20.99
C SER A 269 -4.68 2.20 20.12
N ILE A 270 -5.58 2.09 19.12
CA ILE A 270 -5.58 0.98 18.17
C ILE A 270 -4.28 0.94 17.37
N LEU A 271 -3.86 2.10 16.84
CA LEU A 271 -2.65 2.19 16.02
C LEU A 271 -1.38 1.94 16.85
N ASP A 272 -1.30 2.50 18.05
CA ASP A 272 -0.11 2.38 18.90
C ASP A 272 0.08 0.95 19.44
N SER A 273 -1.01 0.26 19.75
CA SER A 273 -0.93 -1.12 20.23
C SER A 273 -0.56 -2.14 19.15
N SER A 274 -0.99 -1.92 17.91
CA SER A 274 -0.87 -2.91 16.84
C SER A 274 0.30 -2.67 15.90
N ILE A 275 0.58 -1.40 15.55
CA ILE A 275 1.48 -1.09 14.43
C ILE A 275 2.58 -0.05 14.75
N ARG A 276 2.83 0.21 16.04
CA ARG A 276 3.88 1.14 16.47
C ARG A 276 5.27 0.78 15.93
N SER A 277 5.57 -0.51 15.80
CA SER A 277 6.84 -1.01 15.26
C SER A 277 7.11 -0.60 13.82
N TYR A 278 6.06 -0.31 13.06
CA TYR A 278 6.17 0.15 11.67
C TYR A 278 6.43 1.66 11.52
N LYS A 279 6.39 2.40 12.63
CA LYS A 279 6.53 3.86 12.58
C LYS A 279 7.93 4.28 12.16
N ARG A 280 8.02 5.05 11.08
CA ARG A 280 9.27 5.61 10.58
C ARG A 280 9.46 7.03 11.11
N MET A 281 10.66 7.35 11.58
CA MET A 281 11.02 8.73 11.90
C MET A 281 11.09 9.55 10.60
N ARG A 282 10.58 10.78 10.63
CA ARG A 282 10.80 11.74 9.56
C ARG A 282 12.21 12.30 9.73
N PHE A 283 13.01 12.19 8.71
CA PHE A 283 14.30 12.88 8.62
C PHE A 283 14.13 14.23 7.93
#